data_1c3614a7062254377cd69a0aa6d679eb
#
_entry.id   1c3614a7062254377cd69a0aa6d679eb
#
_cell.length_a   1.000
_cell.length_b   1.000
_cell.length_c   1.000
_cell.angle_alpha   90.00
_cell.angle_beta   90.00
_cell.angle_gamma   90.00
#
_symmetry.space_group_name_H-M   'P 1'
#
loop_
_entity.id
_entity.type
_entity.pdbx_description
1 polymer ?
#
loop_
_entity_poly.entity_id
_entity_poly.type
_entity_poly.pdbx_seq_one_letter_code
_entity_poly.pdbx_strand_id
1 'polypeptide(L)'
;SQISKDSNAASSNGVDKSFKTHIKELKKRDVPVAVYSYAQGTSVKEMKEEARIFYNNASPYKPTYYWIDVEEETMSNMEEGVQAFRAELKRLGAEKIGLYIGAYFMLEQEVSTKNFDAVWIPAYGTDSGYYEALPNTEIDYDLHQYTSQGSLPGFDNTLDLNQINPEKNKRKTFEKLFGKIKKKSTKNKKTTSTSSTSSATVTSSSRSSKSSTSE
;
A
#
# COMPACT_ATOMS: atom_id res chain seq x y z
N SER A 1 8.93 1.89 0.20
CA SER A 1 10.32 2.41 0.27
C SER A 1 11.19 1.66 -0.70
N GLN A 2 11.83 2.39 -1.57
CA GLN A 2 12.69 1.89 -2.63
C GLN A 2 13.99 1.29 -2.08
N ILE A 3 14.40 0.17 -2.65
CA ILE A 3 15.71 -0.44 -2.44
C ILE A 3 16.28 -0.74 -3.82
N SER A 4 17.09 0.16 -4.36
CA SER A 4 17.72 0.05 -5.67
C SER A 4 19.21 0.42 -5.61
N LYS A 5 19.93 0.25 -6.71
CA LYS A 5 21.35 0.61 -6.82
C LYS A 5 21.60 2.12 -6.82
N ASP A 6 20.62 2.92 -7.23
CA ASP A 6 20.82 4.35 -7.40
C ASP A 6 20.94 5.10 -6.07
N SER A 7 21.98 5.90 -5.96
CA SER A 7 22.14 6.85 -4.86
C SER A 7 21.67 8.22 -5.34
N ASN A 8 20.51 8.64 -4.87
CA ASN A 8 20.02 10.01 -5.00
C ASN A 8 19.97 10.70 -3.62
N ALA A 9 19.47 11.92 -3.55
CA ALA A 9 19.35 12.65 -2.28
C ALA A 9 18.52 11.90 -1.21
N ALA A 10 17.54 11.10 -1.63
CA ALA A 10 16.66 10.32 -0.76
C ALA A 10 17.23 8.94 -0.39
N SER A 11 18.23 8.43 -1.11
CA SER A 11 18.81 7.09 -0.89
C SER A 11 20.26 7.14 -0.43
N SER A 12 20.73 6.05 0.17
CA SER A 12 22.13 5.79 0.50
C SER A 12 22.45 4.34 0.15
N ASN A 13 23.42 4.14 -0.75
CA ASN A 13 23.75 2.82 -1.29
C ASN A 13 22.53 2.09 -1.87
N GLY A 14 21.68 2.82 -2.62
CA GLY A 14 20.47 2.30 -3.21
C GLY A 14 19.31 2.03 -2.24
N VAL A 15 19.45 2.40 -0.97
CA VAL A 15 18.39 2.21 0.04
C VAL A 15 17.84 3.56 0.48
N ASP A 16 16.51 3.71 0.48
CA ASP A 16 15.83 4.89 1.03
C ASP A 16 16.28 5.13 2.47
N LYS A 17 16.78 6.34 2.75
CA LYS A 17 17.28 6.73 4.07
C LYS A 17 16.24 6.64 5.18
N SER A 18 14.97 6.85 4.84
CA SER A 18 13.84 6.83 5.77
C SER A 18 13.19 5.46 5.90
N PHE A 19 13.51 4.51 5.04
CA PHE A 19 12.92 3.17 4.98
C PHE A 19 12.80 2.49 6.35
N LYS A 20 13.91 2.44 7.12
CA LYS A 20 13.95 1.75 8.42
C LYS A 20 13.07 2.45 9.47
N THR A 21 13.02 3.77 9.42
CA THR A 21 12.20 4.59 10.33
C THR A 21 10.73 4.41 9.98
N HIS A 22 10.36 4.54 8.71
CA HIS A 22 8.98 4.37 8.24
C HIS A 22 8.41 3.01 8.61
N ILE A 23 9.15 1.93 8.31
CA ILE A 23 8.63 0.58 8.60
C ILE A 23 8.46 0.32 10.09
N LYS A 24 9.37 0.82 10.94
CA LYS A 24 9.27 0.71 12.40
C LYS A 24 8.08 1.50 12.94
N GLU A 25 7.91 2.73 12.51
CA GLU A 25 6.84 3.62 12.99
C GLU A 25 5.45 3.13 12.54
N LEU A 26 5.31 2.63 11.31
CA LEU A 26 4.07 2.05 10.82
C LEU A 26 3.71 0.77 11.59
N LYS A 27 4.70 -0.09 11.86
CA LYS A 27 4.49 -1.31 12.65
C LYS A 27 4.08 -1.04 14.09
N LYS A 28 4.60 -0.01 14.74
CA LYS A 28 4.14 0.42 16.08
C LYS A 28 2.66 0.80 16.11
N ARG A 29 2.11 1.19 14.96
CA ARG A 29 0.71 1.58 14.79
C ARG A 29 -0.17 0.44 14.25
N ASP A 30 0.34 -0.78 14.20
CA ASP A 30 -0.31 -1.94 13.58
C ASP A 30 -0.68 -1.74 12.11
N VAL A 31 0.05 -0.86 11.39
CA VAL A 31 -0.13 -0.66 9.95
C VAL A 31 0.69 -1.71 9.21
N PRO A 32 0.08 -2.52 8.35
CA PRO A 32 0.82 -3.48 7.53
C PRO A 32 1.70 -2.74 6.52
N VAL A 33 2.91 -3.28 6.29
CA VAL A 33 3.90 -2.65 5.41
C VAL A 33 4.40 -3.65 4.40
N ALA A 34 4.30 -3.29 3.14
CA ALA A 34 5.01 -3.93 2.03
C ALA A 34 6.25 -3.10 1.66
N VAL A 35 7.14 -3.70 0.91
CA VAL A 35 8.37 -3.04 0.41
C VAL A 35 8.48 -3.26 -1.09
N TYR A 36 9.20 -2.38 -1.78
CA TYR A 36 9.48 -2.52 -3.20
C TYR A 36 10.94 -2.26 -3.53
N SER A 37 11.39 -2.80 -4.64
CA SER A 37 12.68 -2.54 -5.25
C SER A 37 12.51 -2.23 -6.72
N TYR A 38 13.02 -1.10 -7.15
CA TYR A 38 13.09 -0.72 -8.56
C TYR A 38 14.16 -1.57 -9.24
N ALA A 39 13.75 -2.38 -10.22
CA ALA A 39 14.62 -3.34 -10.91
C ALA A 39 15.40 -2.63 -12.03
N GLN A 40 16.71 -2.61 -11.94
CA GLN A 40 17.60 -1.92 -12.89
C GLN A 40 18.72 -2.82 -13.41
N GLY A 41 18.71 -4.10 -13.08
CA GLY A 41 19.71 -5.05 -13.53
C GLY A 41 19.76 -5.18 -15.05
N THR A 42 20.95 -5.09 -15.64
CA THR A 42 21.16 -5.18 -17.08
C THR A 42 21.47 -6.62 -17.55
N SER A 43 21.42 -7.56 -16.63
CA SER A 43 21.62 -8.97 -16.86
C SER A 43 20.94 -9.82 -15.79
N VAL A 44 20.67 -11.08 -16.10
CA VAL A 44 20.14 -12.07 -15.13
C VAL A 44 20.97 -12.14 -13.84
N LYS A 45 22.29 -12.00 -13.96
CA LYS A 45 23.19 -11.98 -12.80
C LYS A 45 22.93 -10.77 -11.92
N GLU A 46 22.78 -9.59 -12.51
CA GLU A 46 22.51 -8.34 -11.78
C GLU A 46 21.12 -8.33 -11.18
N MET A 47 20.09 -8.81 -11.90
CA MET A 47 18.74 -8.96 -11.35
C MET A 47 18.73 -9.84 -10.09
N LYS A 48 19.49 -10.95 -10.09
CA LYS A 48 19.65 -11.79 -8.88
C LYS A 48 20.40 -11.06 -7.75
N GLU A 49 21.40 -10.27 -8.08
CA GLU A 49 22.13 -9.50 -7.07
C GLU A 49 21.24 -8.42 -6.43
N GLU A 50 20.47 -7.72 -7.21
CA GLU A 50 19.47 -6.77 -6.69
C GLU A 50 18.45 -7.45 -5.78
N ALA A 51 17.96 -8.62 -6.16
CA ALA A 51 17.07 -9.43 -5.31
C ALA A 51 17.71 -9.77 -3.95
N ARG A 52 19.00 -10.11 -3.91
CA ARG A 52 19.75 -10.37 -2.67
C ARG A 52 19.86 -9.13 -1.80
N ILE A 53 20.24 -8.00 -2.40
CA ILE A 53 20.34 -6.70 -1.71
C ILE A 53 18.98 -6.32 -1.13
N PHE A 54 17.94 -6.41 -1.92
CA PHE A 54 16.56 -6.14 -1.51
C PHE A 54 16.13 -7.01 -0.33
N TYR A 55 16.26 -8.33 -0.48
CA TYR A 55 15.87 -9.27 0.57
C TYR A 55 16.64 -9.04 1.88
N ASN A 56 17.96 -8.90 1.80
CA ASN A 56 18.80 -8.70 2.98
C ASN A 56 18.47 -7.44 3.76
N ASN A 57 18.10 -6.36 3.06
CA ASN A 57 17.69 -5.12 3.71
C ASN A 57 16.28 -5.20 4.30
N ALA A 58 15.35 -5.89 3.64
CA ALA A 58 13.93 -5.87 3.98
C ALA A 58 13.51 -6.99 4.96
N SER A 59 14.09 -8.19 4.84
CA SER A 59 13.66 -9.39 5.58
C SER A 59 13.70 -9.25 7.11
N PRO A 60 14.64 -8.52 7.75
CA PRO A 60 14.61 -8.30 9.19
C PRO A 60 13.34 -7.61 9.68
N TYR A 61 12.67 -6.88 8.80
CA TYR A 61 11.45 -6.13 9.10
C TYR A 61 10.16 -6.90 8.80
N LYS A 62 10.24 -8.10 8.23
CA LYS A 62 9.10 -8.98 7.92
C LYS A 62 7.97 -8.22 7.20
N PRO A 63 8.21 -7.71 5.97
CA PRO A 63 7.18 -7.04 5.19
C PRO A 63 6.07 -8.02 4.80
N THR A 64 4.87 -7.52 4.49
CA THR A 64 3.76 -8.35 4.02
C THR A 64 3.95 -8.82 2.59
N TYR A 65 4.64 -8.04 1.76
CA TYR A 65 4.98 -8.33 0.36
C TYR A 65 6.34 -7.75 0.01
N TYR A 66 7.01 -8.41 -0.94
CA TYR A 66 8.17 -7.93 -1.67
C TYR A 66 7.70 -7.61 -3.09
N TRP A 67 7.66 -6.33 -3.47
CA TRP A 67 7.26 -5.92 -4.81
C TRP A 67 8.49 -5.71 -5.68
N ILE A 68 8.49 -6.30 -6.86
CA ILE A 68 9.45 -6.01 -7.92
C ILE A 68 8.83 -4.92 -8.77
N ASP A 69 9.49 -3.78 -8.85
CA ASP A 69 9.05 -2.59 -9.54
C ASP A 69 9.78 -2.51 -10.88
N VAL A 70 9.05 -2.64 -11.98
CA VAL A 70 9.59 -2.80 -13.35
C VAL A 70 8.98 -1.75 -14.26
N GLU A 71 9.78 -0.72 -14.59
CA GLU A 71 9.32 0.44 -15.34
C GLU A 71 10.16 0.75 -16.58
N GLU A 72 11.34 0.16 -16.69
CA GLU A 72 12.31 0.41 -17.76
C GLU A 72 12.79 -0.87 -18.42
N GLU A 73 13.05 -0.82 -19.74
CA GLU A 73 13.80 -1.85 -20.43
C GLU A 73 15.28 -1.71 -20.11
N THR A 74 15.80 -2.58 -19.24
CA THR A 74 17.19 -2.56 -18.80
C THR A 74 18.03 -3.67 -19.43
N MET A 75 17.38 -4.66 -20.04
CA MET A 75 18.01 -5.78 -20.75
C MET A 75 17.11 -6.30 -21.86
N SER A 76 17.70 -6.93 -22.87
CA SER A 76 16.99 -7.42 -24.06
C SER A 76 15.92 -8.50 -23.81
N ASN A 77 15.94 -9.16 -22.68
CA ASN A 77 14.95 -10.16 -22.28
C ASN A 77 14.48 -9.83 -20.85
N MET A 78 13.53 -8.89 -20.76
CA MET A 78 12.98 -8.47 -19.47
C MET A 78 12.26 -9.59 -18.73
N GLU A 79 11.55 -10.47 -19.44
CA GLU A 79 10.89 -11.64 -18.82
C GLU A 79 11.90 -12.50 -18.05
N GLU A 80 13.01 -12.88 -18.67
CA GLU A 80 14.03 -13.70 -18.02
C GLU A 80 14.61 -13.00 -16.78
N GLY A 81 14.92 -11.72 -16.89
CA GLY A 81 15.45 -10.92 -15.78
C GLY A 81 14.49 -10.81 -14.61
N VAL A 82 13.24 -10.47 -14.87
CA VAL A 82 12.18 -10.33 -13.86
C VAL A 82 11.88 -11.65 -13.17
N GLN A 83 11.78 -12.77 -13.92
CA GLN A 83 11.59 -14.09 -13.33
C GLN A 83 12.82 -14.54 -12.52
N ALA A 84 14.03 -14.18 -12.94
CA ALA A 84 15.25 -14.48 -12.18
C ALA A 84 15.30 -13.72 -10.85
N PHE A 85 14.89 -12.44 -10.84
CA PHE A 85 14.74 -11.64 -9.64
C PHE A 85 13.74 -12.29 -8.67
N ARG A 86 12.55 -12.62 -9.17
CA ARG A 86 11.50 -13.29 -8.40
C ARG A 86 11.97 -14.63 -7.84
N ALA A 87 12.59 -15.47 -8.67
CA ALA A 87 13.09 -16.78 -8.26
C ALA A 87 14.14 -16.67 -7.15
N GLU A 88 15.01 -15.68 -7.22
CA GLU A 88 16.03 -15.43 -6.20
C GLU A 88 15.41 -14.96 -4.88
N LEU A 89 14.43 -14.06 -4.91
CA LEU A 89 13.65 -13.67 -3.71
C LEU A 89 13.00 -14.90 -3.06
N LYS A 90 12.40 -15.78 -3.87
CA LYS A 90 11.77 -17.01 -3.38
C LYS A 90 12.79 -17.95 -2.74
N ARG A 91 13.95 -18.14 -3.39
CA ARG A 91 15.06 -18.94 -2.87
C ARG A 91 15.57 -18.44 -1.52
N LEU A 92 15.58 -17.11 -1.32
CA LEU A 92 16.01 -16.47 -0.07
C LEU A 92 14.97 -16.56 1.04
N GLY A 93 13.72 -16.92 0.73
CA GLY A 93 12.65 -17.10 1.71
C GLY A 93 11.57 -16.02 1.70
N ALA A 94 11.48 -15.20 0.64
CA ALA A 94 10.33 -14.32 0.48
C ALA A 94 9.06 -15.15 0.27
N GLU A 95 8.09 -15.00 1.14
CA GLU A 95 6.84 -15.79 1.10
C GLU A 95 5.90 -15.27 0.02
N LYS A 96 5.77 -13.94 -0.10
CA LYS A 96 4.87 -13.27 -1.03
C LYS A 96 5.62 -12.25 -1.87
N ILE A 97 5.53 -12.43 -3.18
CA ILE A 97 6.23 -11.61 -4.16
C ILE A 97 5.22 -11.07 -5.16
N GLY A 98 5.13 -9.75 -5.26
CA GLY A 98 4.28 -9.05 -6.21
C GLY A 98 5.08 -8.41 -7.34
N LEU A 99 4.41 -8.11 -8.43
CA LEU A 99 4.93 -7.37 -9.57
C LEU A 99 4.21 -6.04 -9.70
N TYR A 100 4.96 -4.93 -9.68
CA TYR A 100 4.49 -3.63 -10.13
C TYR A 100 5.04 -3.39 -11.53
N ILE A 101 4.14 -3.13 -12.49
CA ILE A 101 4.48 -2.95 -13.89
C ILE A 101 3.35 -2.23 -14.64
N GLY A 102 3.70 -1.34 -15.56
CA GLY A 102 2.74 -0.73 -16.47
C GLY A 102 2.12 -1.75 -17.42
N ALA A 103 0.79 -1.69 -17.62
CA ALA A 103 0.09 -2.66 -18.45
C ALA A 103 0.62 -2.71 -19.89
N TYR A 104 0.91 -1.55 -20.48
CA TYR A 104 1.51 -1.47 -21.82
C TYR A 104 2.91 -2.06 -21.85
N PHE A 105 3.77 -1.66 -20.92
CA PHE A 105 5.16 -2.13 -20.83
C PHE A 105 5.22 -3.65 -20.61
N MET A 106 4.31 -4.19 -19.80
CA MET A 106 4.22 -5.63 -19.58
C MET A 106 3.93 -6.41 -20.86
N LEU A 107 3.02 -5.90 -21.71
CA LEU A 107 2.69 -6.52 -23.00
C LEU A 107 3.84 -6.38 -23.99
N GLU A 108 4.46 -5.21 -24.07
CA GLU A 108 5.59 -4.93 -24.96
C GLU A 108 6.81 -5.81 -24.64
N GLN A 109 7.11 -5.99 -23.35
CA GLN A 109 8.25 -6.77 -22.88
C GLN A 109 7.91 -8.24 -22.60
N GLU A 110 6.69 -8.67 -22.93
CA GLU A 110 6.19 -10.04 -22.76
C GLU A 110 6.37 -10.60 -21.33
N VAL A 111 6.32 -9.72 -20.29
CA VAL A 111 6.52 -10.12 -18.90
C VAL A 111 5.30 -10.86 -18.35
N SER A 112 5.50 -12.11 -17.95
CA SER A 112 4.43 -12.95 -17.41
C SER A 112 4.14 -12.67 -15.93
N THR A 113 2.86 -12.48 -15.60
CA THR A 113 2.40 -12.34 -14.21
C THR A 113 2.14 -13.68 -13.51
N LYS A 114 2.17 -14.79 -14.24
CA LYS A 114 1.69 -16.12 -13.79
C LYS A 114 2.31 -16.62 -12.48
N ASN A 115 3.54 -16.26 -12.22
CA ASN A 115 4.28 -16.77 -11.07
C ASN A 115 4.26 -15.81 -9.86
N PHE A 116 3.60 -14.65 -10.00
CA PHE A 116 3.53 -13.65 -8.93
C PHE A 116 2.31 -13.88 -8.05
N ASP A 117 2.44 -13.57 -6.77
CA ASP A 117 1.34 -13.67 -5.80
C ASP A 117 0.33 -12.53 -5.94
N ALA A 118 0.75 -11.39 -6.50
CA ALA A 118 -0.10 -10.23 -6.76
C ALA A 118 0.47 -9.36 -7.88
N VAL A 119 -0.41 -8.59 -8.53
CA VAL A 119 -0.06 -7.63 -9.58
C VAL A 119 -0.57 -6.24 -9.19
N TRP A 120 0.27 -5.24 -9.39
CA TRP A 120 0.01 -3.84 -9.10
C TRP A 120 0.29 -3.01 -10.36
N ILE A 121 -0.71 -2.28 -10.84
CA ILE A 121 -0.64 -1.55 -12.10
C ILE A 121 -0.78 -0.05 -11.86
N PRO A 122 0.13 0.79 -12.40
CA PRO A 122 -0.08 2.24 -12.50
C PRO A 122 -1.02 2.58 -13.67
N ALA A 123 -1.96 3.47 -13.41
CA ALA A 123 -2.77 4.11 -14.45
C ALA A 123 -3.34 5.42 -13.89
N TYR A 124 -2.72 6.54 -14.20
CA TYR A 124 -2.96 7.81 -13.51
C TYR A 124 -4.05 8.67 -14.16
N GLY A 125 -4.46 8.36 -15.39
CA GLY A 125 -5.36 9.26 -16.14
C GLY A 125 -4.69 10.62 -16.35
N THR A 126 -5.30 11.70 -15.85
CA THR A 126 -4.72 13.05 -15.90
C THR A 126 -3.76 13.35 -14.75
N ASP A 127 -3.57 12.40 -13.84
CA ASP A 127 -2.76 12.52 -12.61
C ASP A 127 -3.19 13.70 -11.72
N SER A 128 -4.47 13.87 -11.56
CA SER A 128 -5.09 15.00 -10.85
C SER A 128 -5.03 14.91 -9.31
N GLY A 129 -4.50 13.84 -8.76
CA GLY A 129 -4.54 13.54 -7.31
C GLY A 129 -5.80 12.78 -6.88
N TYR A 130 -6.76 12.55 -7.79
CA TYR A 130 -8.01 11.86 -7.53
C TYR A 130 -8.12 10.60 -8.39
N TYR A 131 -8.94 9.66 -7.91
CA TYR A 131 -9.29 8.50 -8.70
C TYR A 131 -10.23 8.90 -9.84
N GLU A 132 -9.85 8.59 -11.07
CA GLU A 132 -10.60 8.96 -12.28
C GLU A 132 -11.28 7.76 -12.93
N ALA A 133 -10.53 6.70 -13.24
CA ALA A 133 -11.02 5.53 -13.94
C ALA A 133 -10.22 4.27 -13.63
N LEU A 134 -10.78 3.11 -13.97
CA LEU A 134 -10.07 1.84 -13.95
C LEU A 134 -8.97 1.83 -15.04
N PRO A 135 -7.88 1.07 -14.82
CA PRO A 135 -6.93 0.77 -15.88
C PRO A 135 -7.64 0.10 -17.06
N ASN A 136 -7.38 0.58 -18.27
CA ASN A 136 -7.85 -0.08 -19.49
C ASN A 136 -6.92 -1.26 -19.82
N THR A 137 -7.22 -2.42 -19.25
CA THR A 137 -6.39 -3.62 -19.40
C THR A 137 -7.19 -4.89 -19.12
N GLU A 138 -6.86 -5.97 -19.83
CA GLU A 138 -7.35 -7.33 -19.57
C GLU A 138 -6.49 -8.09 -18.52
N ILE A 139 -5.47 -7.44 -17.96
CA ILE A 139 -4.60 -8.05 -16.97
C ILE A 139 -5.34 -8.19 -15.64
N ASP A 140 -5.29 -9.39 -15.04
CA ASP A 140 -5.79 -9.59 -13.67
C ASP A 140 -4.84 -8.93 -12.66
N TYR A 141 -5.24 -7.80 -12.09
CA TYR A 141 -4.46 -7.04 -11.10
C TYR A 141 -5.15 -6.98 -9.75
N ASP A 142 -4.37 -6.78 -8.70
CA ASP A 142 -4.84 -6.67 -7.32
C ASP A 142 -4.87 -5.22 -6.81
N LEU A 143 -3.88 -4.41 -7.19
CA LEU A 143 -3.75 -2.99 -6.84
C LEU A 143 -3.67 -2.12 -8.08
N HIS A 144 -4.28 -0.96 -7.99
CA HIS A 144 -4.19 0.13 -8.95
C HIS A 144 -3.59 1.36 -8.28
N GLN A 145 -2.42 1.81 -8.75
CA GLN A 145 -1.86 3.11 -8.41
C GLN A 145 -2.50 4.13 -9.34
N TYR A 146 -3.39 4.96 -8.80
CA TYR A 146 -4.25 5.81 -9.61
C TYR A 146 -3.77 7.26 -9.70
N THR A 147 -2.78 7.66 -8.91
CA THR A 147 -2.16 8.98 -8.99
C THR A 147 -0.80 9.01 -8.30
N SER A 148 0.08 9.88 -8.76
CA SER A 148 1.32 10.29 -8.08
C SER A 148 1.19 11.63 -7.34
N GLN A 149 0.02 12.29 -7.45
CA GLN A 149 -0.26 13.64 -6.92
C GLN A 149 -1.20 13.63 -5.72
N GLY A 150 -1.28 12.49 -5.03
CA GLY A 150 -2.15 12.36 -3.86
C GLY A 150 -1.74 13.26 -2.71
N SER A 151 -2.72 13.77 -1.95
CA SER A 151 -2.50 14.59 -0.76
C SER A 151 -2.94 13.84 0.50
N LEU A 152 -2.15 13.96 1.55
CA LEU A 152 -2.45 13.41 2.86
C LEU A 152 -2.32 14.50 3.94
N PRO A 153 -3.33 14.68 4.81
CA PRO A 153 -3.24 15.66 5.89
C PRO A 153 -1.99 15.48 6.77
N GLY A 154 -1.20 16.54 6.92
CA GLY A 154 0.04 16.52 7.70
C GLY A 154 1.28 16.06 6.92
N PHE A 155 1.17 15.94 5.60
CA PHE A 155 2.30 15.68 4.71
C PHE A 155 2.31 16.72 3.59
N ASP A 156 3.41 17.45 3.45
CA ASP A 156 3.49 18.63 2.58
C ASP A 156 3.80 18.30 1.10
N ASN A 157 4.22 17.07 0.82
CA ASN A 157 4.52 16.61 -0.54
C ASN A 157 3.37 15.75 -1.09
N THR A 158 3.45 15.45 -2.38
CA THR A 158 2.56 14.49 -3.03
C THR A 158 2.96 13.04 -2.69
N LEU A 159 1.99 12.16 -2.79
CA LEU A 159 2.12 10.72 -2.54
C LEU A 159 1.43 9.91 -3.62
N ASP A 160 1.98 8.75 -3.90
CA ASP A 160 1.30 7.74 -4.70
C ASP A 160 0.12 7.17 -3.92
N LEU A 161 -1.08 7.29 -4.49
CA LEU A 161 -2.27 6.70 -3.90
C LEU A 161 -2.74 5.49 -4.68
N ASN A 162 -3.21 4.52 -3.93
CA ASN A 162 -3.56 3.22 -4.45
C ASN A 162 -4.94 2.77 -3.99
N GLN A 163 -5.59 1.95 -4.82
CA GLN A 163 -6.79 1.24 -4.40
C GLN A 163 -6.74 -0.23 -4.81
N ILE A 164 -7.44 -1.05 -4.07
CA ILE A 164 -7.69 -2.44 -4.44
C ILE A 164 -8.59 -2.44 -5.68
N ASN A 165 -8.31 -3.32 -6.64
CA ASN A 165 -9.17 -3.54 -7.80
C ASN A 165 -10.64 -3.66 -7.34
N PRO A 166 -11.53 -2.75 -7.77
CA PRO A 166 -12.93 -2.73 -7.31
C PRO A 166 -13.75 -3.92 -7.79
N GLU A 167 -13.31 -4.63 -8.82
CA GLU A 167 -13.93 -5.85 -9.33
C GLU A 167 -13.61 -7.08 -8.48
N LYS A 168 -12.58 -6.99 -7.61
CA LYS A 168 -12.22 -8.03 -6.67
C LYS A 168 -12.93 -7.87 -5.31
N ASN A 169 -13.02 -8.95 -4.57
CA ASN A 169 -13.51 -8.87 -3.18
C ASN A 169 -12.51 -8.08 -2.32
N LYS A 170 -12.84 -6.83 -2.01
CA LYS A 170 -11.96 -5.89 -1.28
C LYS A 170 -11.37 -6.48 -0.01
N ARG A 171 -12.17 -7.17 0.80
CA ARG A 171 -11.70 -7.75 2.05
C ARG A 171 -10.71 -8.88 1.83
N LYS A 172 -11.04 -9.81 0.94
CA LYS A 172 -10.14 -10.95 0.62
C LYS A 172 -8.83 -10.46 0.03
N THR A 173 -8.89 -9.49 -0.90
CA THR A 173 -7.71 -8.91 -1.52
C THR A 173 -6.88 -8.13 -0.49
N PHE A 174 -7.50 -7.35 0.39
CA PHE A 174 -6.79 -6.70 1.48
C PHE A 174 -6.08 -7.70 2.39
N GLU A 175 -6.79 -8.76 2.82
CA GLU A 175 -6.20 -9.80 3.66
C GLU A 175 -5.07 -10.57 2.95
N LYS A 176 -5.17 -10.78 1.63
CA LYS A 176 -4.11 -11.34 0.79
C LYS A 176 -2.86 -10.49 0.81
N LEU A 177 -3.01 -9.17 0.60
CA LEU A 177 -1.91 -8.23 0.45
C LEU A 177 -1.28 -7.80 1.77
N PHE A 178 -2.09 -7.57 2.79
CA PHE A 178 -1.68 -6.90 4.01
C PHE A 178 -1.89 -7.74 5.29
N GLY A 179 -2.50 -8.92 5.15
CA GLY A 179 -2.83 -9.78 6.30
C GLY A 179 -4.17 -9.45 6.95
N LYS A 180 -4.58 -10.29 7.87
CA LYS A 180 -5.88 -10.13 8.56
C LYS A 180 -5.89 -8.90 9.45
N ILE A 181 -6.97 -8.12 9.37
CA ILE A 181 -7.21 -6.98 10.26
C ILE A 181 -7.42 -7.50 11.67
N LYS A 182 -6.51 -7.19 12.58
CA LYS A 182 -6.71 -7.47 14.00
C LYS A 182 -7.82 -6.56 14.53
N LYS A 183 -8.98 -7.13 14.90
CA LYS A 183 -10.00 -6.37 15.64
C LYS A 183 -9.39 -5.95 16.98
N LYS A 184 -9.22 -4.65 17.22
CA LYS A 184 -8.96 -4.17 18.59
C LYS A 184 -10.14 -4.60 19.44
N SER A 185 -9.91 -5.48 20.42
CA SER A 185 -10.91 -5.78 21.44
C SER A 185 -11.14 -4.49 22.24
N THR A 186 -12.25 -3.83 22.03
CA THR A 186 -12.76 -2.81 22.93
C THR A 186 -13.11 -3.53 24.22
N LYS A 187 -12.17 -3.58 25.17
CA LYS A 187 -12.52 -3.88 26.57
C LYS A 187 -13.42 -2.75 27.03
N ASN A 188 -14.73 -2.97 26.97
CA ASN A 188 -15.70 -2.14 27.66
C ASN A 188 -15.31 -2.10 29.13
N LYS A 189 -14.76 -0.99 29.57
CA LYS A 189 -14.60 -0.65 30.97
C LYS A 189 -16.01 -0.44 31.49
N LYS A 190 -16.59 -1.49 32.13
CA LYS A 190 -17.88 -1.44 32.79
C LYS A 190 -17.71 -0.45 33.95
N THR A 191 -18.12 0.80 33.70
CA THR A 191 -18.23 1.80 34.76
C THR A 191 -19.45 1.43 35.58
N THR A 192 -19.23 0.92 36.76
CA THR A 192 -20.29 0.69 37.76
C THR A 192 -20.77 2.05 38.23
N SER A 193 -21.89 2.50 37.70
CA SER A 193 -22.57 3.68 38.20
C SER A 193 -23.36 3.27 39.45
N THR A 194 -22.87 3.69 40.57
CA THR A 194 -23.61 3.66 41.84
C THR A 194 -24.74 4.68 41.76
N SER A 195 -25.97 4.20 41.71
CA SER A 195 -27.17 5.02 41.80
C SER A 195 -27.35 5.50 43.21
N SER A 196 -27.20 6.78 43.47
CA SER A 196 -27.75 7.46 44.64
C SER A 196 -29.04 8.16 44.23
N THR A 197 -30.12 7.60 44.71
CA THR A 197 -31.49 8.13 44.64
C THR A 197 -31.57 9.35 45.54
N SER A 198 -31.93 10.51 44.98
CA SER A 198 -32.51 11.60 45.74
C SER A 198 -33.69 12.21 44.97
N SER A 199 -34.86 11.99 45.56
CA SER A 199 -36.15 12.53 45.17
C SER A 199 -36.19 14.04 45.42
N ALA A 200 -36.57 14.83 44.45
CA ALA A 200 -37.08 16.16 44.67
C ALA A 200 -38.22 16.45 43.70
N THR A 201 -39.41 16.56 44.25
CA THR A 201 -40.67 16.98 43.67
C THR A 201 -40.69 18.50 43.60
N VAL A 202 -40.97 19.12 42.44
CA VAL A 202 -41.59 20.46 42.36
C VAL A 202 -42.36 20.61 41.05
N THR A 203 -43.65 20.67 41.23
CA THR A 203 -44.79 21.45 40.70
C THR A 203 -44.65 22.21 39.38
N SER A 204 -45.69 22.00 38.61
CA SER A 204 -46.18 22.67 37.42
C SER A 204 -46.43 24.17 37.62
N SER A 205 -46.18 24.95 36.58
CA SER A 205 -47.09 26.05 36.21
C SER A 205 -46.99 26.39 34.70
N SER A 206 -48.17 26.34 34.14
CA SER A 206 -48.53 26.75 32.81
C SER A 206 -48.48 28.30 32.65
N ARG A 207 -48.04 28.78 31.48
CA ARG A 207 -48.62 30.01 30.91
C ARG A 207 -48.42 30.08 29.39
N SER A 208 -49.58 30.16 28.78
CA SER A 208 -49.78 30.46 27.35
C SER A 208 -49.57 31.96 27.07
N SER A 209 -49.15 32.35 25.89
CA SER A 209 -49.90 33.21 24.99
C SER A 209 -49.02 33.91 23.93
N LYS A 210 -49.46 33.73 22.70
CA LYS A 210 -49.77 34.67 21.61
C LYS A 210 -48.62 35.27 20.78
N SER A 211 -48.62 34.82 19.57
CA SER A 211 -48.76 35.50 18.26
C SER A 211 -48.35 36.98 18.14
N SER A 212 -47.54 37.28 17.15
CA SER A 212 -47.91 38.27 16.09
C SER A 212 -46.85 38.35 15.00
N THR A 213 -47.31 38.30 13.85
CA THR A 213 -47.08 38.56 12.44
C THR A 213 -46.32 39.87 12.12
N SER A 214 -45.73 39.87 10.91
CA SER A 214 -45.37 40.99 10.00
C SER A 214 -43.96 41.58 10.27
N GLU A 215 -43.14 41.77 9.31
CA GLU A 215 -43.18 42.02 7.83
C GLU A 215 -41.99 41.32 7.13
#